data_941a47e491d6e61f196e72c94ddf90e2
#
_entry.id   941a47e491d6e61f196e72c94ddf90e2
#
_cell.length_a   1.000
_cell.length_b   1.000
_cell.length_c   1.000
_cell.angle_alpha   90.00
_cell.angle_beta   90.00
_cell.angle_gamma   90.00
#
_symmetry.space_group_name_H-M   'P 1'
#
loop_
_entity.id
_entity.type
_entity.pdbx_description
1 polymer ?
#
loop_
_entity_poly.entity_id
_entity_poly.type
_entity_poly.pdbx_seq_one_letter_code
_entity_poly.pdbx_strand_id
1 'polypeptide(L)'
;MKHILQDNALESWAMAIKYSNFILDGKATLQYRKQFVSSLHNAVELFIKQLMLDNNDHRVCSVRKGCAADGHPAVEFYNAADLNSYFENLADEDMKKFYSIEFNEIQRLVKELFSGYYGEHSDDKMVVDDSIALLGRLRNGETHFFVEKNSFLTDKEFQKLYNFMIAFNTILHYYNLLPYWGKPWGEFERFKVGETSLQNFSYKKAVQQSKFYQKLKEYISEEVYPANGNTAYDYAEDMYFYLRNKDKDMDFDELWTCIEMAVHYDLLSYEDVVDEYDEPEIGTGANVYRMFKLK
;
A
#
# COMPACT_ATOMS: atom_id res chain seq x y z
N MET A 1 5.15 29.50 -2.47
CA MET A 1 6.20 28.68 -3.07
C MET A 1 5.50 27.46 -3.64
N LYS A 2 5.77 27.10 -4.88
CA LYS A 2 5.13 25.96 -5.52
C LYS A 2 5.99 24.74 -5.27
N HIS A 3 5.41 23.68 -4.74
CA HIS A 3 6.12 22.44 -4.44
C HIS A 3 5.96 21.49 -5.63
N ILE A 4 6.92 21.44 -6.53
CA ILE A 4 6.81 20.76 -7.83
C ILE A 4 6.59 19.25 -7.77
N LEU A 5 7.04 18.60 -6.70
CA LEU A 5 6.86 17.14 -6.49
C LEU A 5 5.66 16.81 -5.60
N GLN A 6 5.01 17.81 -5.00
CA GLN A 6 4.01 17.61 -3.95
C GLN A 6 2.80 16.82 -4.44
N ASP A 7 2.26 17.13 -5.61
CA ASP A 7 1.07 16.45 -6.12
C ASP A 7 1.31 14.94 -6.30
N ASN A 8 2.43 14.56 -6.91
CA ASN A 8 2.80 13.15 -7.09
C ASN A 8 3.07 12.45 -5.75
N ALA A 9 3.68 13.17 -4.80
CA ALA A 9 3.94 12.64 -3.46
C ALA A 9 2.61 12.39 -2.72
N LEU A 10 1.65 13.32 -2.82
CA LEU A 10 0.33 13.21 -2.20
C LEU A 10 -0.50 12.09 -2.80
N GLU A 11 -0.49 11.91 -4.12
CA GLU A 11 -1.17 10.79 -4.77
C GLU A 11 -0.59 9.45 -4.28
N SER A 12 0.73 9.33 -4.23
CA SER A 12 1.40 8.12 -3.72
C SER A 12 1.08 7.88 -2.25
N TRP A 13 1.01 8.94 -1.43
CA TRP A 13 0.64 8.88 -0.03
C TRP A 13 -0.81 8.41 0.16
N ALA A 14 -1.75 8.98 -0.59
CA ALA A 14 -3.15 8.56 -0.57
C ALA A 14 -3.31 7.08 -0.96
N MET A 15 -2.54 6.61 -1.95
CA MET A 15 -2.53 5.19 -2.33
C MET A 15 -1.94 4.31 -1.23
N ALA A 16 -0.88 4.74 -0.55
CA ALA A 16 -0.33 4.00 0.60
C ALA A 16 -1.37 3.86 1.73
N ILE A 17 -2.09 4.94 2.05
CA ILE A 17 -3.20 4.93 3.02
C ILE A 17 -4.30 3.97 2.57
N LYS A 18 -4.74 4.05 1.32
CA LYS A 18 -5.77 3.17 0.77
C LYS A 18 -5.42 1.70 0.91
N TYR A 19 -4.21 1.32 0.51
CA TYR A 19 -3.78 -0.08 0.60
C TYR A 19 -3.52 -0.53 2.04
N SER A 20 -3.07 0.35 2.94
CA SER A 20 -2.98 0.02 4.36
C SER A 20 -4.35 -0.28 4.95
N ASN A 21 -5.38 0.48 4.59
CA ASN A 21 -6.75 0.24 5.01
C ASN A 21 -7.29 -1.09 4.47
N PHE A 22 -7.04 -1.42 3.19
CA PHE A 22 -7.41 -2.73 2.65
C PHE A 22 -6.76 -3.89 3.42
N ILE A 23 -5.50 -3.75 3.80
CA ILE A 23 -4.79 -4.74 4.60
C ILE A 23 -5.42 -4.87 6.00
N LEU A 24 -5.74 -3.75 6.65
CA LEU A 24 -6.40 -3.73 7.95
C LEU A 24 -7.81 -4.34 7.91
N ASP A 25 -8.50 -4.18 6.78
CA ASP A 25 -9.82 -4.78 6.52
C ASP A 25 -9.75 -6.28 6.13
N GLY A 26 -8.58 -6.90 6.27
CA GLY A 26 -8.39 -8.33 6.00
C GLY A 26 -8.12 -8.68 4.53
N LYS A 27 -7.95 -7.70 3.65
CA LYS A 27 -7.68 -7.89 2.22
C LYS A 27 -6.18 -7.89 1.91
N ALA A 28 -5.39 -8.64 2.69
CA ALA A 28 -3.92 -8.62 2.62
C ALA A 28 -3.35 -9.51 1.50
N THR A 29 -3.89 -9.41 0.28
CA THR A 29 -3.34 -10.12 -0.90
C THR A 29 -1.90 -9.71 -1.19
N LEU A 30 -1.15 -10.54 -1.89
CA LEU A 30 0.20 -10.19 -2.32
C LEU A 30 0.20 -8.90 -3.15
N GLN A 31 -0.80 -8.71 -3.99
CA GLN A 31 -0.96 -7.50 -4.80
C GLN A 31 -1.10 -6.25 -3.91
N TYR A 32 -2.01 -6.26 -2.93
CA TYR A 32 -2.23 -5.11 -2.07
C TYR A 32 -1.03 -4.81 -1.17
N ARG A 33 -0.33 -5.85 -0.69
CA ARG A 33 0.93 -5.68 0.05
C ARG A 33 2.03 -5.03 -0.80
N LYS A 34 2.16 -5.44 -2.08
CA LYS A 34 3.09 -4.82 -3.02
C LYS A 34 2.72 -3.37 -3.32
N GLN A 35 1.45 -3.10 -3.61
CA GLN A 35 0.98 -1.74 -3.88
C GLN A 35 1.18 -0.81 -2.66
N PHE A 36 0.95 -1.32 -1.45
CA PHE A 36 1.24 -0.58 -0.22
C PHE A 36 2.71 -0.18 -0.13
N VAL A 37 3.63 -1.14 -0.27
CA VAL A 37 5.07 -0.87 -0.19
C VAL A 37 5.53 0.08 -1.29
N SER A 38 5.11 -0.16 -2.53
CA SER A 38 5.51 0.67 -3.67
C SER A 38 5.00 2.10 -3.54
N SER A 39 3.74 2.28 -3.15
CA SER A 39 3.15 3.61 -2.95
C SER A 39 3.80 4.35 -1.78
N LEU A 40 4.03 3.66 -0.65
CA LEU A 40 4.68 4.26 0.51
C LEU A 40 6.13 4.66 0.21
N HIS A 41 6.88 3.78 -0.47
CA HIS A 41 8.24 4.08 -0.89
C HIS A 41 8.29 5.33 -1.78
N ASN A 42 7.43 5.37 -2.80
CA ASN A 42 7.37 6.50 -3.73
C ASN A 42 6.98 7.81 -3.03
N ALA A 43 5.99 7.76 -2.12
CA ALA A 43 5.59 8.92 -1.34
C ALA A 43 6.75 9.46 -0.49
N VAL A 44 7.42 8.58 0.27
CA VAL A 44 8.57 8.95 1.12
C VAL A 44 9.70 9.57 0.29
N GLU A 45 10.03 8.94 -0.84
CA GLU A 45 11.06 9.44 -1.75
C GLU A 45 10.74 10.84 -2.26
N LEU A 46 9.53 11.06 -2.76
CA LEU A 46 9.12 12.34 -3.34
C LEU A 46 8.99 13.44 -2.29
N PHE A 47 8.44 13.16 -1.11
CA PHE A 47 8.36 14.15 -0.04
C PHE A 47 9.75 14.58 0.47
N ILE A 48 10.69 13.65 0.60
CA ILE A 48 12.05 14.00 1.01
C ILE A 48 12.74 14.82 -0.07
N LYS A 49 12.58 14.47 -1.34
CA LYS A 49 13.09 15.28 -2.45
C LYS A 49 12.46 16.68 -2.47
N GLN A 50 11.17 16.79 -2.21
CA GLN A 50 10.53 18.10 -2.09
C GLN A 50 11.11 18.90 -0.93
N LEU A 51 11.31 18.29 0.24
CA LEU A 51 11.97 18.94 1.37
C LEU A 51 13.39 19.43 1.01
N MET A 52 14.15 18.66 0.24
CA MET A 52 15.47 19.07 -0.24
C MET A 52 15.37 20.28 -1.17
N LEU A 53 14.40 20.29 -2.10
CA LEU A 53 14.16 21.44 -2.98
C LEU A 53 13.78 22.69 -2.18
N ASP A 54 12.90 22.55 -1.18
CA ASP A 54 12.43 23.65 -0.34
C ASP A 54 13.57 24.27 0.50
N ASN A 55 14.56 23.44 0.86
CA ASN A 55 15.76 23.86 1.58
C ASN A 55 16.92 24.28 0.65
N ASN A 56 16.70 24.33 -0.67
CA ASN A 56 17.74 24.59 -1.68
C ASN A 56 18.94 23.62 -1.57
N ASP A 57 18.66 22.35 -1.23
CA ASP A 57 19.69 21.33 -1.11
C ASP A 57 20.00 20.73 -2.49
N HIS A 58 21.10 21.17 -3.09
CA HIS A 58 21.53 20.75 -4.42
C HIS A 58 21.87 19.25 -4.52
N ARG A 59 21.98 18.54 -3.39
CA ARG A 59 22.16 17.07 -3.39
C ARG A 59 20.93 16.32 -3.92
N VAL A 60 19.79 17.00 -4.10
CA VAL A 60 18.54 16.40 -4.62
C VAL A 60 18.73 15.80 -6.01
N CYS A 61 19.67 16.32 -6.79
CA CYS A 61 20.04 15.75 -8.07
C CYS A 61 21.51 16.03 -8.43
N SER A 62 22.00 15.32 -9.43
CA SER A 62 23.32 15.53 -10.02
C SER A 62 23.21 15.70 -11.53
N VAL A 63 24.16 16.46 -12.11
CA VAL A 63 24.23 16.65 -13.55
C VAL A 63 24.90 15.44 -14.21
N ARG A 64 24.34 14.97 -15.32
CA ARG A 64 24.89 13.85 -16.09
C ARG A 64 26.28 14.19 -16.63
N LYS A 65 27.21 13.24 -16.55
CA LYS A 65 28.54 13.37 -17.12
C LYS A 65 28.45 13.71 -18.62
N GLY A 66 29.20 14.69 -19.05
CA GLY A 66 29.16 15.18 -20.43
C GLY A 66 28.16 16.30 -20.70
N CYS A 67 27.34 16.64 -19.73
CA CYS A 67 26.39 17.75 -19.83
C CYS A 67 26.87 19.03 -19.11
N ALA A 68 28.08 19.07 -18.62
CA ALA A 68 28.67 20.16 -17.82
C ALA A 68 29.58 21.08 -18.62
N ALA A 69 29.31 21.31 -19.91
CA ALA A 69 30.10 22.23 -20.72
C ALA A 69 29.66 23.70 -20.57
N ASP A 70 30.54 24.66 -20.83
CA ASP A 70 30.28 26.08 -20.68
C ASP A 70 28.96 26.54 -21.33
N GLY A 71 28.16 27.29 -20.57
CA GLY A 71 26.82 27.74 -20.96
C GLY A 71 25.71 26.74 -20.71
N HIS A 72 25.95 25.70 -19.98
CA HIS A 72 24.99 24.62 -19.68
C HIS A 72 24.15 24.91 -18.43
N PRO A 73 22.88 24.44 -18.36
CA PRO A 73 22.00 24.53 -17.17
C PRO A 73 22.62 24.09 -15.85
N ALA A 74 23.71 23.29 -15.90
CA ALA A 74 24.42 22.84 -14.70
C ALA A 74 25.03 23.98 -13.87
N VAL A 75 25.55 25.01 -14.51
CA VAL A 75 26.11 26.16 -13.79
C VAL A 75 25.02 26.99 -13.16
N GLU A 76 23.90 27.16 -13.86
CA GLU A 76 22.74 27.86 -13.38
C GLU A 76 22.08 27.09 -12.21
N PHE A 77 22.03 25.78 -12.27
CA PHE A 77 21.57 24.93 -11.20
C PHE A 77 22.33 25.17 -9.89
N TYR A 78 23.66 25.13 -9.91
CA TYR A 78 24.47 25.32 -8.70
C TYR A 78 24.42 26.76 -8.14
N ASN A 79 23.99 27.72 -8.96
CA ASN A 79 23.83 29.11 -8.57
C ASN A 79 22.37 29.48 -8.29
N ALA A 80 21.42 28.54 -8.44
CA ALA A 80 20.03 28.81 -8.21
C ALA A 80 19.74 29.09 -6.72
N ALA A 81 19.12 30.24 -6.45
CA ALA A 81 18.73 30.64 -5.10
C ALA A 81 17.41 29.96 -4.66
N ASP A 82 16.62 29.47 -5.61
CA ASP A 82 15.36 28.75 -5.40
C ASP A 82 15.26 27.59 -6.40
N LEU A 83 15.45 26.38 -5.90
CA LEU A 83 15.45 25.16 -6.71
C LEU A 83 14.07 24.81 -7.26
N ASN A 84 13.00 25.10 -6.52
CA ASN A 84 11.64 24.86 -7.01
C ASN A 84 11.39 25.73 -8.27
N SER A 85 11.66 27.03 -8.18
CA SER A 85 11.54 27.93 -9.33
C SER A 85 12.48 27.58 -10.47
N TYR A 86 13.68 27.12 -10.18
CA TYR A 86 14.63 26.67 -11.20
C TYR A 86 14.06 25.51 -12.01
N PHE A 87 13.60 24.43 -11.36
CA PHE A 87 13.06 23.26 -12.05
C PHE A 87 11.70 23.51 -12.69
N GLU A 88 10.87 24.39 -12.12
CA GLU A 88 9.57 24.76 -12.72
C GLU A 88 9.74 25.44 -14.09
N ASN A 89 10.81 26.22 -14.25
CA ASN A 89 11.09 26.96 -15.49
C ASN A 89 12.03 26.20 -16.45
N LEU A 90 12.49 25.00 -16.08
CA LEU A 90 13.38 24.21 -16.90
C LEU A 90 12.62 23.52 -18.04
N ALA A 91 13.16 23.55 -19.24
CA ALA A 91 12.59 22.83 -20.37
C ALA A 91 12.72 21.30 -20.18
N ASP A 92 11.76 20.53 -20.70
CA ASP A 92 11.75 19.06 -20.60
C ASP A 92 13.03 18.41 -21.13
N GLU A 93 13.62 18.98 -22.17
CA GLU A 93 14.90 18.52 -22.74
C GLU A 93 16.06 18.69 -21.77
N ASP A 94 16.04 19.77 -20.98
CA ASP A 94 17.07 20.07 -20.00
C ASP A 94 16.89 19.26 -18.72
N MET A 95 15.64 18.91 -18.34
CA MET A 95 15.35 17.98 -17.25
C MET A 95 16.08 16.63 -17.42
N LYS A 96 16.20 16.14 -18.66
CA LYS A 96 16.92 14.89 -18.99
C LYS A 96 18.42 14.94 -18.69
N LYS A 97 18.97 16.12 -18.43
CA LYS A 97 20.39 16.32 -18.11
C LYS A 97 20.71 16.09 -16.64
N PHE A 98 19.67 15.87 -15.82
CA PHE A 98 19.82 15.60 -14.39
C PHE A 98 19.55 14.13 -14.06
N TYR A 99 20.23 13.64 -13.02
CA TYR A 99 19.91 12.43 -12.30
C TYR A 99 19.38 12.82 -10.92
N SER A 100 18.19 12.38 -10.61
CA SER A 100 17.65 12.51 -9.27
C SER A 100 18.44 11.65 -8.29
N ILE A 101 18.57 12.11 -7.04
CA ILE A 101 19.16 11.32 -5.96
C ILE A 101 18.43 9.97 -5.80
N GLU A 102 19.18 8.90 -5.58
CA GLU A 102 18.63 7.57 -5.37
C GLU A 102 18.16 7.40 -3.92
N PHE A 103 17.20 6.49 -3.73
CA PHE A 103 16.63 6.22 -2.40
C PHE A 103 17.67 5.79 -1.35
N ASN A 104 18.68 5.04 -1.75
CA ASN A 104 19.78 4.62 -0.86
C ASN A 104 20.60 5.81 -0.33
N GLU A 105 20.73 6.87 -1.12
CA GLU A 105 21.41 8.10 -0.70
C GLU A 105 20.49 8.94 0.18
N ILE A 106 19.19 9.03 -0.15
CA ILE A 106 18.16 9.62 0.72
C ILE A 106 18.22 9.00 2.10
N GLN A 107 18.28 7.68 2.20
CA GLN A 107 18.37 6.94 3.47
C GLN A 107 19.56 7.41 4.33
N ARG A 108 20.68 7.77 3.72
CA ARG A 108 21.86 8.28 4.44
C ARG A 108 21.66 9.71 4.95
N LEU A 109 20.88 10.51 4.23
CA LEU A 109 20.65 11.93 4.53
C LEU A 109 19.50 12.17 5.51
N VAL A 110 18.58 11.21 5.69
CA VAL A 110 17.39 11.36 6.52
C VAL A 110 17.67 11.91 7.93
N LYS A 111 18.75 11.45 8.56
CA LYS A 111 19.13 11.93 9.91
C LYS A 111 19.46 13.41 9.95
N GLU A 112 20.09 13.89 8.90
CA GLU A 112 20.44 15.31 8.75
C GLU A 112 19.19 16.12 8.37
N LEU A 113 18.43 15.67 7.37
CA LEU A 113 17.27 16.36 6.86
C LEU A 113 16.16 16.52 7.92
N PHE A 114 15.98 15.54 8.77
CA PHE A 114 14.99 15.57 9.85
C PHE A 114 15.57 15.99 11.21
N SER A 115 16.79 16.54 11.26
CA SER A 115 17.43 16.91 12.54
C SER A 115 16.63 17.92 13.34
N GLY A 116 15.95 18.88 12.70
CA GLY A 116 15.05 19.82 13.36
C GLY A 116 13.89 19.11 14.06
N TYR A 117 13.22 18.22 13.35
CA TYR A 117 12.12 17.42 13.89
C TYR A 117 12.59 16.53 15.06
N TYR A 118 13.71 15.83 14.91
CA TYR A 118 14.25 14.94 15.96
C TYR A 118 14.71 15.66 17.22
N GLY A 119 14.96 16.98 17.13
CA GLY A 119 15.24 17.80 18.31
C GLY A 119 14.06 17.85 19.30
N GLU A 120 12.84 17.77 18.78
CA GLU A 120 11.58 17.80 19.54
C GLU A 120 10.95 16.41 19.72
N HIS A 121 11.24 15.47 18.81
CA HIS A 121 10.63 14.14 18.71
C HIS A 121 11.70 13.04 18.60
N SER A 122 12.57 12.92 19.60
CA SER A 122 13.72 12.00 19.59
C SER A 122 13.32 10.53 19.47
N ASP A 123 12.15 10.16 19.99
CA ASP A 123 11.66 8.78 20.02
C ASP A 123 11.30 8.25 18.62
N ASP A 124 10.92 9.14 17.72
CA ASP A 124 10.54 8.77 16.34
C ASP A 124 11.75 8.41 15.47
N LYS A 125 12.95 8.88 15.84
CA LYS A 125 14.17 8.73 15.05
C LYS A 125 14.45 7.27 14.68
N MET A 126 14.40 6.37 15.65
CA MET A 126 14.68 4.95 15.42
C MET A 126 13.60 4.30 14.54
N VAL A 127 12.34 4.67 14.76
CA VAL A 127 11.20 4.16 13.96
C VAL A 127 11.34 4.59 12.51
N VAL A 128 11.71 5.85 12.26
CA VAL A 128 11.87 6.41 10.91
C VAL A 128 13.07 5.79 10.19
N ASP A 129 14.26 5.81 10.80
CA ASP A 129 15.49 5.28 10.22
C ASP A 129 15.33 3.81 9.80
N ASP A 130 14.83 3.00 10.71
CA ASP A 130 14.62 1.57 10.51
C ASP A 130 13.56 1.27 9.44
N SER A 131 12.51 2.12 9.34
CA SER A 131 11.43 1.90 8.39
C SER A 131 11.82 2.32 6.98
N ILE A 132 12.60 3.39 6.82
CA ILE A 132 13.16 3.78 5.53
C ILE A 132 14.13 2.70 5.02
N ALA A 133 14.96 2.12 5.90
CA ALA A 133 15.80 0.98 5.55
C ALA A 133 14.98 -0.24 5.10
N LEU A 134 13.89 -0.53 5.81
CA LEU A 134 12.95 -1.60 5.47
C LEU A 134 12.29 -1.37 4.11
N LEU A 135 11.81 -0.14 3.84
CA LEU A 135 11.20 0.22 2.55
C LEU A 135 12.16 -0.01 1.38
N GLY A 136 13.41 0.45 1.50
CA GLY A 136 14.43 0.23 0.47
C GLY A 136 14.68 -1.27 0.22
N ARG A 137 14.75 -2.09 1.28
CA ARG A 137 14.91 -3.53 1.16
C ARG A 137 13.72 -4.21 0.48
N LEU A 138 12.49 -3.86 0.88
CA LEU A 138 11.28 -4.46 0.31
C LEU A 138 11.10 -4.07 -1.16
N ARG A 139 11.36 -2.81 -1.52
CA ARG A 139 11.29 -2.33 -2.90
C ARG A 139 12.30 -3.03 -3.80
N ASN A 140 13.55 -3.19 -3.35
CA ASN A 140 14.57 -3.93 -4.07
C ASN A 140 14.20 -5.42 -4.22
N GLY A 141 13.64 -6.04 -3.16
CA GLY A 141 13.15 -7.42 -3.21
C GLY A 141 12.02 -7.63 -4.20
N GLU A 142 11.12 -6.64 -4.36
CA GLU A 142 10.01 -6.71 -5.32
C GLU A 142 10.48 -6.73 -6.78
N THR A 143 11.55 -6.01 -7.10
CA THR A 143 12.11 -5.93 -8.45
C THR A 143 12.94 -7.14 -8.84
N HIS A 144 13.44 -7.92 -7.87
CA HIS A 144 14.25 -9.12 -8.08
C HIS A 144 13.42 -10.38 -7.83
N PHE A 145 12.93 -11.01 -8.83
CA PHE A 145 12.20 -12.26 -9.13
C PHE A 145 11.88 -13.30 -8.02
N PHE A 146 12.44 -13.23 -6.81
CA PHE A 146 12.34 -14.27 -5.77
C PHE A 146 11.58 -13.79 -4.53
N VAL A 147 10.36 -13.30 -4.71
CA VAL A 147 9.48 -13.10 -3.56
C VAL A 147 8.61 -14.34 -3.40
N GLU A 148 8.95 -15.18 -2.45
CA GLU A 148 8.01 -16.20 -1.99
C GLU A 148 6.73 -15.50 -1.54
N LYS A 149 5.59 -15.93 -2.09
CA LYS A 149 4.26 -15.31 -1.90
C LYS A 149 3.95 -15.00 -0.42
N ASN A 150 4.51 -15.80 0.49
CA ASN A 150 4.21 -15.73 1.92
C ASN A 150 5.23 -14.90 2.74
N SER A 151 6.39 -14.55 2.17
CA SER A 151 7.45 -13.84 2.90
C SER A 151 7.52 -12.34 2.61
N PHE A 152 6.78 -11.86 1.61
CA PHE A 152 6.75 -10.43 1.30
C PHE A 152 5.84 -9.66 2.26
N LEU A 153 6.40 -8.69 2.95
CA LEU A 153 5.74 -7.85 3.93
C LEU A 153 5.05 -8.70 5.04
N THR A 154 5.82 -9.21 5.96
CA THR A 154 5.33 -9.98 7.11
C THR A 154 4.45 -9.12 8.04
N ASP A 155 3.70 -9.76 8.96
CA ASP A 155 2.89 -9.10 9.99
C ASP A 155 3.67 -8.00 10.73
N LYS A 156 4.90 -8.32 11.15
CA LYS A 156 5.78 -7.38 11.88
C LYS A 156 6.27 -6.23 11.02
N GLU A 157 6.57 -6.50 9.74
CA GLU A 157 7.02 -5.47 8.80
C GLU A 157 5.88 -4.53 8.44
N PHE A 158 4.68 -5.05 8.20
CA PHE A 158 3.50 -4.21 7.98
C PHE A 158 3.22 -3.33 9.20
N GLN A 159 3.20 -3.91 10.40
CA GLN A 159 3.03 -3.15 11.65
C GLN A 159 4.07 -2.03 11.77
N LYS A 160 5.34 -2.32 11.48
CA LYS A 160 6.43 -1.35 11.52
C LYS A 160 6.20 -0.21 10.53
N LEU A 161 5.86 -0.53 9.27
CA LEU A 161 5.62 0.49 8.24
C LEU A 161 4.35 1.30 8.49
N TYR A 162 3.30 0.69 9.05
CA TYR A 162 2.09 1.42 9.44
C TYR A 162 2.39 2.43 10.57
N ASN A 163 3.12 2.02 11.60
CA ASN A 163 3.53 2.91 12.68
C ASN A 163 4.49 4.01 12.18
N PHE A 164 5.35 3.68 11.21
CA PHE A 164 6.14 4.68 10.52
C PHE A 164 5.28 5.70 9.77
N MET A 165 4.19 5.30 9.12
CA MET A 165 3.30 6.25 8.45
C MET A 165 2.74 7.28 9.44
N ILE A 166 2.45 6.89 10.68
CA ILE A 166 1.99 7.80 11.73
C ILE A 166 3.08 8.85 12.05
N ALA A 167 4.30 8.39 12.32
CA ALA A 167 5.43 9.28 12.58
C ALA A 167 5.76 10.17 11.37
N PHE A 168 5.76 9.59 10.18
CA PHE A 168 6.05 10.31 8.94
C PHE A 168 5.01 11.39 8.62
N ASN A 169 3.74 11.12 8.89
CA ASN A 169 2.70 12.15 8.75
C ASN A 169 2.96 13.35 9.68
N THR A 170 3.43 13.12 10.89
CA THR A 170 3.82 14.21 11.81
C THR A 170 5.01 14.99 11.24
N ILE A 171 6.00 14.30 10.65
CA ILE A 171 7.12 14.94 9.94
C ILE A 171 6.62 15.81 8.77
N LEU A 172 5.67 15.29 7.97
CA LEU A 172 5.11 16.03 6.84
C LEU A 172 4.40 17.32 7.29
N HIS A 173 3.69 17.27 8.42
CA HIS A 173 3.10 18.47 9.03
C HIS A 173 4.16 19.44 9.55
N TYR A 174 5.18 18.94 10.23
CA TYR A 174 6.27 19.76 10.80
C TYR A 174 6.98 20.58 9.71
N TYR A 175 7.21 19.98 8.55
CA TYR A 175 7.86 20.65 7.40
C TYR A 175 6.88 21.29 6.42
N ASN A 176 5.58 21.38 6.71
CA ASN A 176 4.53 21.94 5.86
C ASN A 176 4.46 21.33 4.45
N LEU A 177 4.74 20.03 4.34
CA LEU A 177 4.70 19.29 3.08
C LEU A 177 3.29 18.79 2.73
N LEU A 178 2.35 18.82 3.65
CA LEU A 178 0.94 18.51 3.42
C LEU A 178 0.16 19.79 3.12
N PRO A 179 -0.68 19.80 2.06
CA PRO A 179 -1.51 20.97 1.76
C PRO A 179 -2.60 21.11 2.84
N TYR A 180 -2.90 22.35 3.17
CA TYR A 180 -4.01 22.67 4.09
C TYR A 180 -5.37 22.35 3.47
N TRP A 181 -5.46 22.29 2.14
CA TRP A 181 -6.69 22.12 1.36
C TRP A 181 -6.39 21.32 0.08
N GLY A 182 -7.18 20.27 -0.21
CA GLY A 182 -7.06 19.59 -1.48
C GLY A 182 -7.77 18.23 -1.58
N LYS A 183 -7.82 17.64 -2.77
CA LYS A 183 -8.48 16.38 -3.08
C LYS A 183 -8.05 15.17 -2.22
N PRO A 184 -6.79 15.04 -1.78
CA PRO A 184 -6.40 13.94 -0.90
C PRO A 184 -6.97 14.00 0.51
N TRP A 185 -7.59 15.15 0.91
CA TRP A 185 -8.03 15.37 2.28
C TRP A 185 -8.95 14.26 2.82
N GLY A 186 -9.90 13.78 2.03
CA GLY A 186 -10.79 12.70 2.44
C GLY A 186 -10.09 11.37 2.72
N GLU A 187 -8.96 11.08 2.05
CA GLU A 187 -8.15 9.90 2.33
C GLU A 187 -7.28 10.11 3.58
N PHE A 188 -6.78 11.33 3.80
CA PHE A 188 -6.06 11.68 5.04
C PHE A 188 -6.96 11.68 6.27
N GLU A 189 -8.22 12.09 6.15
CA GLU A 189 -9.20 11.98 7.23
C GLU A 189 -9.49 10.51 7.60
N ARG A 190 -9.46 9.61 6.63
CA ARG A 190 -9.61 8.16 6.87
C ARG A 190 -8.39 7.55 7.52
N PHE A 191 -7.21 8.07 7.24
CA PHE A 191 -5.99 7.76 7.97
C PHE A 191 -5.98 8.61 9.24
N LYS A 192 -6.66 8.14 10.25
CA LYS A 192 -6.73 8.78 11.58
C LYS A 192 -5.37 8.71 12.26
N VAL A 193 -4.54 9.64 11.85
CA VAL A 193 -3.18 9.79 12.35
C VAL A 193 -3.20 10.09 13.82
N GLY A 194 -2.46 9.33 14.58
CA GLY A 194 -2.28 9.53 16.02
C GLY A 194 -3.32 8.83 16.90
N GLU A 195 -4.33 8.17 16.33
CA GLU A 195 -5.31 7.49 17.19
C GLU A 195 -4.76 6.19 17.77
N THR A 196 -3.96 5.40 17.03
CA THR A 196 -3.37 4.18 17.63
C THR A 196 -2.26 3.59 16.76
N SER A 197 -1.05 3.49 17.31
CA SER A 197 -0.03 2.63 16.75
C SER A 197 -0.50 1.17 16.80
N LEU A 198 -0.26 0.42 15.72
CA LEU A 198 -0.56 -1.01 15.72
C LEU A 198 0.36 -1.73 16.71
N GLN A 199 -0.24 -2.60 17.52
CA GLN A 199 0.48 -3.50 18.40
C GLN A 199 -0.01 -4.93 18.16
N ASN A 200 0.95 -5.86 18.02
CA ASN A 200 0.64 -7.28 17.80
C ASN A 200 -0.28 -7.53 16.60
N PHE A 201 -0.05 -6.79 15.51
CA PHE A 201 -0.79 -6.97 14.27
C PHE A 201 -0.60 -8.38 13.72
N SER A 202 -1.66 -8.94 13.15
CA SER A 202 -1.63 -10.19 12.41
C SER A 202 -2.63 -10.16 11.27
N TYR A 203 -2.21 -10.52 10.08
CA TYR A 203 -3.09 -10.65 8.92
C TYR A 203 -4.24 -11.62 9.19
N LYS A 204 -3.95 -12.76 9.85
CA LYS A 204 -5.00 -13.72 10.24
C LYS A 204 -6.08 -13.07 11.09
N LYS A 205 -5.70 -12.28 12.09
CA LYS A 205 -6.66 -11.55 12.95
C LYS A 205 -7.42 -10.48 12.15
N ALA A 206 -6.75 -9.76 11.25
CA ALA A 206 -7.40 -8.78 10.40
C ALA A 206 -8.49 -9.43 9.53
N VAL A 207 -8.21 -10.59 8.91
CA VAL A 207 -9.21 -11.36 8.18
C VAL A 207 -10.36 -11.77 9.08
N GLN A 208 -10.08 -12.35 10.26
CA GLN A 208 -11.10 -12.79 11.21
C GLN A 208 -12.02 -11.66 11.69
N GLN A 209 -11.52 -10.43 11.77
CA GLN A 209 -12.26 -9.25 12.22
C GLN A 209 -12.95 -8.50 11.07
N SER A 210 -12.66 -8.86 9.82
CA SER A 210 -13.25 -8.19 8.67
C SER A 210 -14.76 -8.39 8.58
N LYS A 211 -15.45 -7.36 8.08
CA LYS A 211 -16.91 -7.39 7.85
C LYS A 211 -17.31 -8.58 6.96
N PHE A 212 -16.52 -8.83 5.91
CA PHE A 212 -16.80 -9.90 4.95
C PHE A 212 -16.66 -11.29 5.57
N TYR A 213 -15.59 -11.50 6.37
CA TYR A 213 -15.41 -12.80 7.03
C TYR A 213 -16.51 -13.08 8.06
N GLN A 214 -16.97 -12.07 8.80
CA GLN A 214 -18.08 -12.26 9.74
C GLN A 214 -19.36 -12.68 9.01
N LYS A 215 -19.69 -12.02 7.88
CA LYS A 215 -20.84 -12.39 7.06
C LYS A 215 -20.69 -13.78 6.42
N LEU A 216 -19.49 -14.09 5.93
CA LEU A 216 -19.18 -15.40 5.40
C LEU A 216 -19.36 -16.50 6.47
N LYS A 217 -18.91 -16.22 7.69
CA LYS A 217 -19.09 -17.11 8.83
C LYS A 217 -20.57 -17.32 9.17
N GLU A 218 -21.38 -16.27 9.19
CA GLU A 218 -22.83 -16.36 9.40
C GLU A 218 -23.46 -17.23 8.31
N TYR A 219 -23.14 -16.96 7.04
CA TYR A 219 -23.65 -17.74 5.91
C TYR A 219 -23.35 -19.23 6.05
N ILE A 220 -22.11 -19.60 6.31
CA ILE A 220 -21.69 -21.01 6.46
C ILE A 220 -22.31 -21.67 7.69
N SER A 221 -22.56 -20.90 8.77
CA SER A 221 -23.12 -21.42 10.04
C SER A 221 -24.64 -21.58 10.02
N GLU A 222 -25.35 -20.81 9.21
CA GLU A 222 -26.82 -20.84 9.16
C GLU A 222 -27.36 -22.04 8.41
N GLU A 223 -26.51 -22.91 7.82
CA GLU A 223 -26.93 -24.05 6.98
C GLU A 223 -28.02 -23.66 5.98
N VAL A 224 -27.90 -22.45 5.39
CA VAL A 224 -28.88 -21.90 4.47
C VAL A 224 -28.76 -22.60 3.12
N TYR A 225 -28.98 -23.88 3.13
CA TYR A 225 -29.04 -24.68 1.93
C TYR A 225 -30.48 -24.82 1.49
N PRO A 226 -30.76 -24.81 0.18
CA PRO A 226 -32.09 -25.06 -0.29
C PRO A 226 -32.59 -26.40 0.27
N ALA A 227 -33.74 -26.37 0.83
CA ALA A 227 -34.42 -27.44 1.63
C ALA A 227 -34.70 -28.74 0.86
N ASN A 228 -34.03 -29.01 -0.25
CA ASN A 228 -34.35 -30.12 -1.16
C ASN A 228 -33.35 -31.29 -1.11
N GLY A 229 -32.71 -31.51 0.04
CA GLY A 229 -31.97 -32.77 0.27
C GLY A 229 -30.69 -32.93 -0.52
N ASN A 230 -30.27 -31.94 -1.28
CA ASN A 230 -29.01 -31.93 -1.99
C ASN A 230 -27.92 -31.34 -1.11
N THR A 231 -26.78 -31.98 -1.15
CA THR A 231 -25.58 -31.53 -0.47
C THR A 231 -25.35 -30.05 -0.70
N ALA A 232 -24.92 -29.40 0.35
CA ALA A 232 -24.65 -27.99 0.38
C ALA A 232 -23.43 -27.61 -0.46
N TYR A 233 -23.64 -27.05 -1.59
CA TYR A 233 -22.60 -26.58 -2.50
C TYR A 233 -22.51 -25.08 -2.43
N ASP A 234 -21.35 -24.58 -1.98
CA ASP A 234 -21.10 -23.15 -1.97
C ASP A 234 -20.26 -22.72 -3.14
N TYR A 235 -20.90 -22.12 -4.10
CA TYR A 235 -20.22 -21.23 -5.02
C TYR A 235 -19.99 -19.89 -4.36
N ALA A 236 -18.89 -19.25 -4.65
CA ALA A 236 -18.70 -17.86 -4.31
C ALA A 236 -19.83 -16.97 -4.87
N GLU A 237 -20.38 -17.35 -6.03
CA GLU A 237 -21.55 -16.69 -6.62
C GLU A 237 -22.81 -16.86 -5.79
N ASP A 238 -23.12 -18.06 -5.30
CA ASP A 238 -24.30 -18.31 -4.48
C ASP A 238 -24.20 -17.60 -3.15
N MET A 239 -23.03 -17.63 -2.51
CA MET A 239 -22.73 -16.84 -1.34
C MET A 239 -22.94 -15.35 -1.60
N TYR A 240 -22.43 -14.86 -2.73
CA TYR A 240 -22.58 -13.47 -3.11
C TYR A 240 -24.03 -13.07 -3.29
N PHE A 241 -24.83 -13.85 -4.02
CA PHE A 241 -26.25 -13.56 -4.20
C PHE A 241 -27.03 -13.59 -2.88
N TYR A 242 -26.73 -14.55 -2.02
CA TYR A 242 -27.33 -14.63 -0.70
C TYR A 242 -26.96 -13.40 0.16
N LEU A 243 -25.68 -13.08 0.25
CA LEU A 243 -25.19 -11.97 1.05
C LEU A 243 -25.61 -10.62 0.50
N ARG A 244 -25.65 -10.46 -0.85
CA ARG A 244 -26.15 -9.27 -1.51
C ARG A 244 -27.63 -8.99 -1.24
N ASN A 245 -28.43 -10.01 -1.09
CA ASN A 245 -29.85 -9.85 -0.69
C ASN A 245 -29.98 -9.29 0.74
N LYS A 246 -29.03 -9.62 1.62
CA LYS A 246 -28.95 -9.09 2.99
C LYS A 246 -28.22 -7.75 3.06
N ASP A 247 -27.26 -7.51 2.19
CA ASP A 247 -26.44 -6.29 2.15
C ASP A 247 -26.19 -5.86 0.68
N LYS A 248 -26.90 -4.82 0.25
CA LYS A 248 -26.84 -4.32 -1.13
C LYS A 248 -25.47 -3.75 -1.53
N ASP A 249 -24.66 -3.40 -0.56
CA ASP A 249 -23.31 -2.82 -0.76
C ASP A 249 -22.23 -3.93 -0.86
N MET A 250 -22.62 -5.20 -0.89
CA MET A 250 -21.70 -6.31 -1.05
C MET A 250 -21.09 -6.30 -2.46
N ASP A 251 -19.76 -6.27 -2.52
CA ASP A 251 -19.00 -6.40 -3.75
C ASP A 251 -18.47 -7.83 -3.91
N PHE A 252 -18.57 -8.38 -5.11
CA PHE A 252 -18.17 -9.77 -5.40
C PHE A 252 -16.66 -9.96 -5.27
N ASP A 253 -15.86 -9.04 -5.82
CA ASP A 253 -14.41 -9.15 -5.81
C ASP A 253 -13.85 -9.02 -4.39
N GLU A 254 -14.50 -8.20 -3.57
CA GLU A 254 -14.15 -8.07 -2.15
C GLU A 254 -14.48 -9.33 -1.37
N LEU A 255 -15.65 -9.95 -1.61
CA LEU A 255 -16.03 -11.22 -0.99
C LEU A 255 -15.07 -12.34 -1.42
N TRP A 256 -14.77 -12.43 -2.72
CA TRP A 256 -13.83 -13.42 -3.23
C TRP A 256 -12.44 -13.28 -2.62
N THR A 257 -11.94 -12.05 -2.54
CA THR A 257 -10.67 -11.74 -1.86
C THR A 257 -10.68 -12.20 -0.39
N CYS A 258 -11.80 -12.00 0.30
CA CYS A 258 -11.95 -12.47 1.68
C CYS A 258 -11.90 -13.99 1.80
N ILE A 259 -12.58 -14.71 0.90
CA ILE A 259 -12.55 -16.18 0.84
C ILE A 259 -11.12 -16.67 0.62
N GLU A 260 -10.41 -16.12 -0.37
CA GLU A 260 -9.01 -16.47 -0.63
C GLU A 260 -8.11 -16.24 0.58
N MET A 261 -8.27 -15.11 1.27
CA MET A 261 -7.51 -14.81 2.47
C MET A 261 -7.87 -15.74 3.63
N ALA A 262 -9.14 -16.06 3.81
CA ALA A 262 -9.59 -16.98 4.85
C ALA A 262 -9.03 -18.40 4.64
N VAL A 263 -9.00 -18.87 3.41
CA VAL A 263 -8.35 -20.14 3.05
C VAL A 263 -6.83 -20.07 3.27
N HIS A 264 -6.19 -19.00 2.81
CA HIS A 264 -4.75 -18.81 2.94
C HIS A 264 -4.28 -18.82 4.42
N TYR A 265 -5.04 -18.20 5.32
CA TYR A 265 -4.74 -18.16 6.76
C TYR A 265 -5.33 -19.31 7.56
N ASP A 266 -5.77 -20.37 6.89
CA ASP A 266 -6.30 -21.55 7.54
C ASP A 266 -7.51 -21.27 8.48
N LEU A 267 -8.39 -20.40 8.03
CA LEU A 267 -9.68 -20.08 8.66
C LEU A 267 -10.83 -20.83 7.99
N LEU A 268 -10.67 -21.14 6.71
CA LEU A 268 -11.57 -21.98 5.92
C LEU A 268 -10.78 -23.14 5.33
N SER A 269 -11.46 -24.28 5.20
CA SER A 269 -11.06 -25.35 4.29
C SER A 269 -12.07 -25.44 3.16
N TYR A 270 -11.70 -26.11 2.10
CA TYR A 270 -12.63 -26.48 1.04
C TYR A 270 -12.37 -27.90 0.57
N GLU A 271 -13.38 -28.51 0.01
CA GLU A 271 -13.28 -29.75 -0.75
C GLU A 271 -14.03 -29.56 -2.08
N ASP A 272 -13.48 -30.12 -3.14
CA ASP A 272 -14.16 -30.15 -4.43
C ASP A 272 -15.01 -31.43 -4.48
N VAL A 273 -16.32 -31.25 -4.68
CA VAL A 273 -17.29 -32.33 -4.79
C VAL A 273 -17.65 -32.48 -6.26
N VAL A 274 -17.60 -33.70 -6.74
CA VAL A 274 -17.94 -34.02 -8.15
C VAL A 274 -19.33 -34.62 -8.15
N ASP A 275 -20.23 -33.97 -8.89
CA ASP A 275 -21.58 -34.46 -9.15
C ASP A 275 -21.63 -34.96 -10.61
N GLU A 276 -21.67 -36.26 -10.77
CA GLU A 276 -21.73 -36.90 -12.08
C GLU A 276 -23.20 -36.93 -12.55
N TYR A 277 -23.42 -36.51 -13.79
CA TYR A 277 -24.75 -36.57 -14.39
C TYR A 277 -24.71 -37.33 -15.73
N ASP A 278 -25.80 -38.01 -16.01
CA ASP A 278 -26.07 -38.67 -17.28
C ASP A 278 -27.48 -38.26 -17.77
N GLU A 279 -27.51 -37.21 -18.57
CA GLU A 279 -28.76 -36.68 -19.11
C GLU A 279 -28.91 -37.04 -20.57
N PRO A 280 -30.05 -37.62 -21.00
CA PRO A 280 -30.27 -38.10 -22.37
C PRO A 280 -30.09 -37.03 -23.46
N GLU A 281 -30.32 -35.76 -23.12
CA GLU A 281 -30.25 -34.64 -24.04
C GLU A 281 -28.88 -33.95 -24.06
N ILE A 282 -28.10 -34.04 -22.98
CA ILE A 282 -26.85 -33.30 -22.79
C ILE A 282 -25.64 -34.24 -22.81
N GLY A 283 -25.85 -35.53 -22.51
CA GLY A 283 -24.81 -36.53 -22.40
C GLY A 283 -24.28 -36.69 -20.98
N THR A 284 -23.25 -37.48 -20.88
CA THR A 284 -22.54 -37.72 -19.56
C THR A 284 -21.57 -36.59 -19.28
N GLY A 285 -21.61 -36.05 -18.09
CA GLY A 285 -20.72 -35.00 -17.64
C GLY A 285 -20.52 -35.02 -16.14
N ALA A 286 -19.77 -34.08 -15.64
CA ALA A 286 -19.59 -33.87 -14.22
C ALA A 286 -19.54 -32.38 -13.90
N ASN A 287 -20.28 -31.97 -12.89
CA ASN A 287 -20.17 -30.66 -12.29
C ASN A 287 -19.20 -30.74 -11.10
N VAL A 288 -18.28 -29.83 -11.00
CA VAL A 288 -17.36 -29.74 -9.87
C VAL A 288 -17.74 -28.52 -9.04
N TYR A 289 -18.06 -28.76 -7.81
CA TYR A 289 -18.47 -27.75 -6.84
C TYR A 289 -17.44 -27.63 -5.72
N ARG A 290 -17.26 -26.43 -5.21
CA ARG A 290 -16.35 -26.19 -4.08
C ARG A 290 -17.15 -25.91 -2.81
N MET A 291 -17.02 -26.78 -1.82
CA MET A 291 -17.66 -26.64 -0.54
C MET A 291 -16.69 -26.07 0.49
N PHE A 292 -17.06 -24.95 1.13
CA PHE A 292 -16.27 -24.31 2.18
C PHE A 292 -16.73 -24.74 3.56
N LYS A 293 -15.77 -24.92 4.47
CA LYS A 293 -15.99 -25.29 5.87
C LYS A 293 -15.19 -24.38 6.79
N LEU A 294 -15.80 -23.91 7.87
CA LEU A 294 -15.11 -23.20 8.95
C LEU A 294 -14.12 -24.15 9.64
N LYS A 295 -12.95 -23.63 10.01
CA LYS A 295 -11.99 -24.34 10.85
C LYS A 295 -11.96 -23.83 12.27
#